data_1495ffa999eec9754d3d691231464848
#
_entry.id   1495ffa999eec9754d3d691231464848
#
_cell.length_a   1.000
_cell.length_b   1.000
_cell.length_c   1.000
_cell.angle_alpha   90.00
_cell.angle_beta   90.00
_cell.angle_gamma   90.00
#
_symmetry.space_group_name_H-M   'P 1'
#
loop_
_entity.id
_entity.type
_entity.pdbx_description
1 polymer ?
#
loop_
_entity_poly.entity_id
_entity_poly.type
_entity_poly.pdbx_seq_one_letter_code
_entity_poly.pdbx_strand_id
1 'polypeptide(L)'
;MTLGTPATHRLAIAALLFNAFTWGVSWWPFRQLQALGVHPLWQTTLVFAAAVAVLVAAWPRAVVEVVRTPSLWVLVLAAGATNACFNWGVTIGDVVRVVLLFYLMPLWSALLAWLLLGERAGLAAGMRIALALSGAAVVLWPAQGAPELALGLPEWLGLAGGFSFALNNVMLRREAGRGEHARALAMFLGGLLVAGALALWQGRNGVVPPPPDPAWGWVLGTAALAFWFIGSNLALQYGAARLDAHTTAVVMIS
;
A
#
# COMPACT_ATOMS: atom_id res chain seq x y z
N MET A 1 22.56 -2.23 21.45
CA MET A 1 21.08 -2.27 21.32
C MET A 1 20.50 -2.38 22.70
N THR A 2 19.96 -1.29 23.24
CA THR A 2 19.26 -1.30 24.54
C THR A 2 17.95 -2.04 24.34
N LEU A 3 17.83 -3.20 24.97
CA LEU A 3 16.56 -3.94 25.06
C LEU A 3 15.52 -3.00 25.66
N GLY A 4 14.57 -2.56 24.85
CA GLY A 4 13.47 -1.71 25.29
C GLY A 4 12.72 -2.38 26.45
N THR A 5 12.12 -1.58 27.34
CA THR A 5 11.32 -2.11 28.43
C THR A 5 10.18 -2.99 27.87
N PRO A 6 9.66 -3.97 28.66
CA PRO A 6 8.50 -4.79 28.21
C PRO A 6 7.31 -3.95 27.73
N ALA A 7 7.14 -2.76 28.27
CA ALA A 7 6.09 -1.83 27.86
C ALA A 7 6.34 -1.27 26.44
N THR A 8 7.57 -0.90 26.10
CA THR A 8 7.93 -0.43 24.76
C THR A 8 7.78 -1.51 23.70
N HIS A 9 8.07 -2.77 24.05
CA HIS A 9 7.89 -3.92 23.16
C HIS A 9 6.41 -4.17 22.85
N ARG A 10 5.55 -4.17 23.87
CA ARG A 10 4.08 -4.33 23.71
C ARG A 10 3.49 -3.20 22.86
N LEU A 11 3.91 -1.95 23.10
CA LEU A 11 3.45 -0.80 22.33
C LEU A 11 3.87 -0.89 20.86
N ALA A 12 5.08 -1.39 20.58
CA ALA A 12 5.55 -1.60 19.22
C ALA A 12 4.72 -2.65 18.46
N ILE A 13 4.36 -3.76 19.13
CA ILE A 13 3.45 -4.78 18.57
C ILE A 13 2.06 -4.17 18.32
N ALA A 14 1.49 -3.46 19.29
CA ALA A 14 0.18 -2.81 19.14
C ALA A 14 0.16 -1.81 17.96
N ALA A 15 1.25 -1.07 17.77
CA ALA A 15 1.40 -0.14 16.66
C ALA A 15 1.40 -0.86 15.29
N LEU A 16 2.07 -2.01 15.18
CA LEU A 16 2.04 -2.82 13.95
C LEU A 16 0.66 -3.44 13.70
N LEU A 17 0.01 -3.97 14.75
CA LEU A 17 -1.36 -4.49 14.65
C LEU A 17 -2.35 -3.40 14.23
N PHE A 18 -2.20 -2.18 14.73
CA PHE A 18 -3.01 -1.05 14.29
C PHE A 18 -2.81 -0.75 12.80
N ASN A 19 -1.57 -0.81 12.30
CA ASN A 19 -1.30 -0.64 10.88
C ASN A 19 -1.92 -1.79 10.05
N ALA A 20 -1.74 -3.05 10.46
CA ALA A 20 -2.34 -4.20 9.78
C ALA A 20 -3.87 -4.09 9.75
N PHE A 21 -4.49 -3.76 10.89
CA PHE A 21 -5.94 -3.52 10.99
C PHE A 21 -6.38 -2.40 10.04
N THR A 22 -5.65 -1.28 9.99
CA THR A 22 -5.97 -0.17 9.07
C THR A 22 -6.10 -0.65 7.63
N TRP A 23 -5.12 -1.41 7.15
CA TRP A 23 -5.16 -1.95 5.78
C TRP A 23 -6.26 -2.99 5.58
N GLY A 24 -6.50 -3.84 6.58
CA GLY A 24 -7.55 -4.85 6.54
C GLY A 24 -8.97 -4.27 6.43
N VAL A 25 -9.22 -3.09 7.03
CA VAL A 25 -10.54 -2.47 7.02
C VAL A 25 -10.68 -1.29 6.05
N SER A 26 -9.58 -0.88 5.39
CA SER A 26 -9.54 0.32 4.54
C SER A 26 -10.54 0.29 3.37
N TRP A 27 -10.86 -0.90 2.86
CA TRP A 27 -11.85 -1.06 1.79
C TRP A 27 -13.23 -0.49 2.15
N TRP A 28 -13.62 -0.56 3.43
CA TRP A 28 -14.94 -0.10 3.87
C TRP A 28 -15.11 1.42 3.76
N PRO A 29 -14.25 2.29 4.36
CA PRO A 29 -14.38 3.73 4.20
C PRO A 29 -14.22 4.18 2.75
N PHE A 30 -13.40 3.51 1.93
CA PHE A 30 -13.31 3.80 0.50
C PHE A 30 -14.65 3.54 -0.22
N ARG A 31 -15.34 2.46 0.09
CA ARG A 31 -16.69 2.18 -0.45
C ARG A 31 -17.73 3.19 0.01
N GLN A 32 -17.67 3.64 1.28
CA GLN A 32 -18.58 4.68 1.76
C GLN A 32 -18.38 6.00 1.00
N LEU A 33 -17.15 6.41 0.78
CA LEU A 33 -16.84 7.61 0.01
C LEU A 33 -17.22 7.45 -1.47
N GLN A 34 -17.08 6.25 -2.03
CA GLN A 34 -17.55 5.97 -3.39
C GLN A 34 -19.07 6.10 -3.50
N ALA A 35 -19.82 5.63 -2.50
CA ALA A 35 -21.28 5.78 -2.45
C ALA A 35 -21.72 7.27 -2.39
N LEU A 36 -20.85 8.15 -1.91
CA LEU A 36 -21.03 9.61 -1.95
C LEU A 36 -20.55 10.25 -3.26
N GLY A 37 -20.21 9.45 -4.28
CA GLY A 37 -19.81 9.90 -5.61
C GLY A 37 -18.32 10.16 -5.80
N VAL A 38 -17.49 9.97 -4.78
CA VAL A 38 -16.04 10.18 -4.90
C VAL A 38 -15.37 8.93 -5.46
N HIS A 39 -14.84 8.99 -6.68
CA HIS A 39 -14.15 7.86 -7.30
C HIS A 39 -12.88 7.47 -6.50
N PRO A 40 -12.55 6.16 -6.36
CA PRO A 40 -11.41 5.67 -5.55
C PRO A 40 -10.06 6.31 -5.87
N LEU A 41 -9.80 6.64 -7.12
CA LEU A 41 -8.58 7.35 -7.52
C LEU A 41 -8.55 8.77 -6.94
N TRP A 42 -9.67 9.49 -6.94
CA TRP A 42 -9.76 10.81 -6.28
C TRP A 42 -9.64 10.72 -4.77
N GLN A 43 -10.27 9.70 -4.16
CA GLN A 43 -10.13 9.46 -2.72
C GLN A 43 -8.66 9.26 -2.35
N THR A 44 -7.94 8.36 -3.06
CA THR A 44 -6.51 8.13 -2.85
C THR A 44 -5.73 9.42 -3.04
N THR A 45 -5.97 10.16 -4.13
CA THR A 45 -5.30 11.44 -4.39
C THR A 45 -5.47 12.44 -3.25
N LEU A 46 -6.70 12.65 -2.77
CA LEU A 46 -7.01 13.65 -1.73
C LEU A 46 -6.47 13.24 -0.36
N VAL A 47 -6.60 11.97 0.02
CA VAL A 47 -6.04 11.42 1.27
C VAL A 47 -4.53 11.61 1.29
N PHE A 48 -3.86 11.25 0.20
CA PHE A 48 -2.41 11.35 0.12
C PHE A 48 -1.92 12.80 -0.07
N ALA A 49 -2.73 13.68 -0.69
CA ALA A 49 -2.44 15.11 -0.74
C ALA A 49 -2.38 15.73 0.67
N ALA A 50 -3.35 15.39 1.51
CA ALA A 50 -3.35 15.84 2.91
C ALA A 50 -2.12 15.31 3.68
N ALA A 51 -1.77 14.03 3.50
CA ALA A 51 -0.59 13.44 4.12
C ALA A 51 0.71 14.11 3.64
N VAL A 52 0.86 14.36 2.34
CA VAL A 52 2.01 15.07 1.76
C VAL A 52 2.11 16.49 2.34
N ALA A 53 0.99 17.22 2.44
CA ALA A 53 0.99 18.56 3.01
C ALA A 53 1.51 18.57 4.46
N VAL A 54 1.08 17.62 5.29
CA VAL A 54 1.56 17.46 6.67
C VAL A 54 3.06 17.14 6.70
N LEU A 55 3.52 16.19 5.87
CA LEU A 55 4.92 15.78 5.85
C LEU A 55 5.84 16.91 5.35
N VAL A 56 5.43 17.64 4.32
CA VAL A 56 6.20 18.77 3.77
C VAL A 56 6.30 19.89 4.80
N ALA A 57 5.21 20.19 5.52
CA ALA A 57 5.20 21.19 6.57
C ALA A 57 6.11 20.80 7.76
N ALA A 58 6.07 19.51 8.16
CA ALA A 58 6.85 19.04 9.30
C ALA A 58 8.34 18.81 8.95
N TRP A 59 8.65 18.36 7.73
CA TRP A 59 10.01 17.97 7.31
C TRP A 59 10.36 18.49 5.91
N PRO A 60 10.50 19.81 5.70
CA PRO A 60 10.75 20.40 4.37
C PRO A 60 12.05 19.91 3.71
N ARG A 61 13.04 19.49 4.51
CA ARG A 61 14.30 18.92 3.98
C ARG A 61 14.09 17.58 3.27
N ALA A 62 13.06 16.81 3.62
CA ALA A 62 12.71 15.56 2.95
C ALA A 62 12.37 15.79 1.47
N VAL A 63 11.76 16.94 1.14
CA VAL A 63 11.45 17.29 -0.26
C VAL A 63 12.73 17.39 -1.10
N VAL A 64 13.74 18.07 -0.56
CA VAL A 64 15.02 18.26 -1.27
C VAL A 64 15.70 16.90 -1.51
N GLU A 65 15.65 16.01 -0.52
CA GLU A 65 16.21 14.65 -0.63
C GLU A 65 15.47 13.83 -1.68
N VAL A 66 14.14 13.84 -1.69
CA VAL A 66 13.32 13.12 -2.69
C VAL A 66 13.62 13.64 -4.10
N VAL A 67 13.63 14.97 -4.29
CA VAL A 67 13.84 15.57 -5.62
C VAL A 67 15.24 15.25 -6.16
N ARG A 68 16.26 15.25 -5.30
CA ARG A 68 17.66 15.04 -5.69
C ARG A 68 18.07 13.58 -5.82
N THR A 69 17.19 12.63 -5.42
CA THR A 69 17.53 11.20 -5.38
C THR A 69 16.71 10.44 -6.41
N PRO A 70 17.24 10.13 -7.61
CA PRO A 70 16.48 9.45 -8.67
C PRO A 70 15.89 8.09 -8.24
N SER A 71 16.58 7.35 -7.38
CA SER A 71 16.08 6.06 -6.89
C SER A 71 14.82 6.19 -6.03
N LEU A 72 14.62 7.31 -5.32
CA LEU A 72 13.38 7.56 -4.58
C LEU A 72 12.18 7.78 -5.50
N TRP A 73 12.38 8.20 -6.76
CA TRP A 73 11.28 8.29 -7.74
C TRP A 73 10.76 6.91 -8.16
N VAL A 74 11.61 5.88 -8.16
CA VAL A 74 11.14 4.50 -8.33
C VAL A 74 10.25 4.09 -7.16
N LEU A 75 10.61 4.49 -5.93
CA LEU A 75 9.78 4.28 -4.75
C LEU A 75 8.46 5.05 -4.84
N VAL A 76 8.48 6.32 -5.31
CA VAL A 76 7.28 7.12 -5.60
C VAL A 76 6.33 6.36 -6.54
N LEU A 77 6.84 5.88 -7.68
CA LEU A 77 6.02 5.18 -8.67
C LEU A 77 5.49 3.85 -8.11
N ALA A 78 6.33 3.07 -7.44
CA ALA A 78 5.95 1.78 -6.87
C ALA A 78 4.89 1.94 -5.77
N ALA A 79 5.10 2.84 -4.81
CA ALA A 79 4.12 3.13 -3.76
C ALA A 79 2.82 3.69 -4.32
N GLY A 80 2.92 4.58 -5.30
CA GLY A 80 1.76 5.18 -5.95
C GLY A 80 0.92 4.17 -6.70
N ALA A 81 1.55 3.32 -7.52
CA ALA A 81 0.86 2.25 -8.23
C ALA A 81 0.23 1.24 -7.25
N THR A 82 0.92 0.89 -6.17
CA THR A 82 0.36 0.04 -5.10
C THR A 82 -0.94 0.61 -4.57
N ASN A 83 -0.91 1.87 -4.12
CA ASN A 83 -2.08 2.49 -3.49
C ASN A 83 -3.22 2.73 -4.47
N ALA A 84 -2.92 3.18 -5.69
CA ALA A 84 -3.93 3.39 -6.72
C ALA A 84 -4.61 2.06 -7.10
N CYS A 85 -3.84 1.02 -7.39
CA CYS A 85 -4.37 -0.28 -7.79
C CYS A 85 -5.12 -0.97 -6.65
N PHE A 86 -4.55 -1.01 -5.45
CA PHE A 86 -5.18 -1.67 -4.30
C PHE A 86 -6.49 -0.99 -3.92
N ASN A 87 -6.47 0.32 -3.65
CA ASN A 87 -7.65 1.05 -3.21
C ASN A 87 -8.77 1.01 -4.26
N TRP A 88 -8.43 1.14 -5.53
CA TRP A 88 -9.41 1.04 -6.61
C TRP A 88 -9.94 -0.39 -6.72
N GLY A 89 -9.07 -1.40 -6.77
CA GLY A 89 -9.46 -2.80 -6.90
C GLY A 89 -10.40 -3.28 -5.80
N VAL A 90 -10.07 -3.04 -4.51
CA VAL A 90 -10.92 -3.48 -3.38
C VAL A 90 -12.23 -2.68 -3.28
N THR A 91 -12.28 -1.50 -3.89
CA THR A 91 -13.50 -0.68 -3.89
C THR A 91 -14.52 -1.18 -4.91
N ILE A 92 -14.07 -1.53 -6.13
CA ILE A 92 -14.96 -1.91 -7.22
C ILE A 92 -15.15 -3.43 -7.39
N GLY A 93 -14.26 -4.24 -6.81
CA GLY A 93 -14.27 -5.70 -6.96
C GLY A 93 -14.66 -6.45 -5.70
N ASP A 94 -14.60 -7.79 -5.79
CA ASP A 94 -14.61 -8.65 -4.61
C ASP A 94 -13.33 -8.48 -3.81
N VAL A 95 -13.46 -8.05 -2.55
CA VAL A 95 -12.32 -7.74 -1.69
C VAL A 95 -11.41 -8.94 -1.49
N VAL A 96 -12.00 -10.12 -1.26
CA VAL A 96 -11.24 -11.35 -0.99
C VAL A 96 -10.43 -11.73 -2.22
N ARG A 97 -11.05 -11.69 -3.40
CA ARG A 97 -10.42 -12.05 -4.67
C ARG A 97 -9.28 -11.09 -5.02
N VAL A 98 -9.50 -9.78 -4.88
CA VAL A 98 -8.46 -8.75 -5.13
C VAL A 98 -7.29 -8.90 -4.15
N VAL A 99 -7.56 -9.09 -2.85
CA VAL A 99 -6.54 -9.27 -1.82
C VAL A 99 -5.74 -10.54 -2.02
N LEU A 100 -6.36 -11.64 -2.42
CA LEU A 100 -5.64 -12.89 -2.71
C LEU A 100 -4.69 -12.75 -3.90
N LEU A 101 -5.12 -12.07 -4.96
CA LEU A 101 -4.25 -11.78 -6.11
C LEU A 101 -3.12 -10.80 -5.74
N PHE A 102 -3.40 -9.83 -4.89
CA PHE A 102 -2.37 -8.96 -4.31
C PHE A 102 -1.35 -9.76 -3.48
N TYR A 103 -1.79 -10.79 -2.75
CA TYR A 103 -0.92 -11.66 -1.94
C TYR A 103 0.00 -12.58 -2.77
N LEU A 104 -0.01 -12.50 -4.09
CA LEU A 104 1.08 -13.03 -4.93
C LEU A 104 2.38 -12.21 -4.80
N MET A 105 2.37 -11.11 -4.04
CA MET A 105 3.52 -10.26 -3.77
C MET A 105 4.80 -10.98 -3.30
N PRO A 106 4.78 -12.12 -2.53
CA PRO A 106 6.00 -12.83 -2.17
C PRO A 106 6.75 -13.40 -3.37
N LEU A 107 6.01 -13.84 -4.42
CA LEU A 107 6.61 -14.29 -5.68
C LEU A 107 7.34 -13.13 -6.36
N TRP A 108 6.67 -12.00 -6.50
CA TRP A 108 7.26 -10.80 -7.09
C TRP A 108 8.43 -10.26 -6.27
N SER A 109 8.32 -10.30 -4.93
CA SER A 109 9.39 -9.86 -4.02
C SER A 109 10.65 -10.72 -4.18
N ALA A 110 10.52 -12.04 -4.30
CA ALA A 110 11.65 -12.93 -4.52
C ALA A 110 12.33 -12.66 -5.88
N LEU A 111 11.54 -12.49 -6.94
CA LEU A 111 12.03 -12.17 -8.27
C LEU A 111 12.77 -10.81 -8.30
N LEU A 112 12.14 -9.78 -7.74
CA LEU A 112 12.69 -8.43 -7.73
C LEU A 112 13.91 -8.31 -6.81
N ALA A 113 13.93 -9.00 -5.66
CA ALA A 113 15.10 -9.04 -4.79
C ALA A 113 16.29 -9.70 -5.48
N TRP A 114 16.06 -10.79 -6.24
CA TRP A 114 17.10 -11.40 -7.05
C TRP A 114 17.61 -10.46 -8.16
N LEU A 115 16.71 -9.82 -8.89
CA LEU A 115 17.07 -8.94 -10.01
C LEU A 115 17.75 -7.64 -9.57
N LEU A 116 17.25 -7.01 -8.50
CA LEU A 116 17.66 -5.65 -8.09
C LEU A 116 18.69 -5.63 -6.96
N LEU A 117 18.72 -6.66 -6.12
CA LEU A 117 19.61 -6.76 -4.96
C LEU A 117 20.61 -7.93 -5.09
N GLY A 118 20.47 -8.79 -6.09
CA GLY A 118 21.32 -9.97 -6.26
C GLY A 118 21.05 -11.08 -5.21
N GLU A 119 19.97 -10.97 -4.45
CA GLU A 119 19.62 -11.91 -3.38
C GLU A 119 18.92 -13.14 -3.96
N ARG A 120 19.45 -14.33 -3.68
CA ARG A 120 18.82 -15.59 -4.11
C ARG A 120 17.81 -16.05 -3.05
N ALA A 121 16.59 -16.36 -3.50
CA ALA A 121 15.61 -16.99 -2.64
C ALA A 121 16.08 -18.40 -2.23
N GLY A 122 16.26 -18.61 -0.93
CA GLY A 122 16.56 -19.95 -0.40
C GLY A 122 15.32 -20.86 -0.43
N LEU A 123 15.52 -22.16 -0.14
CA LEU A 123 14.47 -23.18 -0.15
C LEU A 123 13.26 -22.77 0.71
N ALA A 124 13.49 -22.16 1.89
CA ALA A 124 12.43 -21.68 2.79
C ALA A 124 11.57 -20.58 2.13
N ALA A 125 12.16 -19.70 1.32
CA ALA A 125 11.41 -18.70 0.58
C ALA A 125 10.56 -19.35 -0.52
N GLY A 126 11.12 -20.32 -1.24
CA GLY A 126 10.40 -21.11 -2.24
C GLY A 126 9.19 -21.84 -1.65
N MET A 127 9.35 -22.45 -0.47
CA MET A 127 8.25 -23.13 0.23
C MET A 127 7.13 -22.15 0.65
N ARG A 128 7.47 -20.96 1.14
CA ARG A 128 6.48 -19.93 1.49
C ARG A 128 5.71 -19.45 0.25
N ILE A 129 6.42 -19.26 -0.86
CA ILE A 129 5.79 -18.87 -2.13
C ILE A 129 4.84 -19.98 -2.59
N ALA A 130 5.27 -21.24 -2.59
CA ALA A 130 4.43 -22.37 -2.97
C ALA A 130 3.18 -22.47 -2.08
N LEU A 131 3.33 -22.29 -0.76
CA LEU A 131 2.21 -22.30 0.17
C LEU A 131 1.23 -21.14 -0.08
N ALA A 132 1.74 -19.93 -0.32
CA ALA A 132 0.90 -18.76 -0.65
C ALA A 132 0.13 -18.96 -1.96
N LEU A 133 0.80 -19.49 -3.00
CA LEU A 133 0.18 -19.80 -4.30
C LEU A 133 -0.88 -20.89 -4.17
N SER A 134 -0.61 -21.95 -3.42
CA SER A 134 -1.59 -23.02 -3.20
C SER A 134 -2.80 -22.53 -2.40
N GLY A 135 -2.59 -21.72 -1.36
CA GLY A 135 -3.69 -21.09 -0.62
C GLY A 135 -4.56 -20.19 -1.51
N ALA A 136 -3.94 -19.33 -2.31
CA ALA A 136 -4.65 -18.49 -3.27
C ALA A 136 -5.43 -19.35 -4.31
N ALA A 137 -4.83 -20.42 -4.83
CA ALA A 137 -5.48 -21.33 -5.76
C ALA A 137 -6.71 -22.01 -5.15
N VAL A 138 -6.62 -22.46 -3.89
CA VAL A 138 -7.75 -23.09 -3.18
C VAL A 138 -8.92 -22.11 -3.01
N VAL A 139 -8.64 -20.88 -2.61
CA VAL A 139 -9.70 -19.87 -2.36
C VAL A 139 -10.30 -19.33 -3.66
N LEU A 140 -9.48 -19.21 -4.72
CA LEU A 140 -9.94 -18.77 -6.03
C LEU A 140 -10.64 -19.88 -6.83
N TRP A 141 -10.55 -21.14 -6.35
CA TRP A 141 -11.19 -22.26 -7.03
C TRP A 141 -12.72 -22.19 -6.86
N PRO A 142 -13.49 -22.18 -7.93
CA PRO A 142 -14.93 -22.10 -7.83
C PRO A 142 -15.53 -23.35 -7.17
N ALA A 143 -16.52 -23.16 -6.31
CA ALA A 143 -17.20 -24.25 -5.64
C ALA A 143 -17.97 -25.16 -6.62
N GLN A 144 -18.36 -24.66 -7.78
CA GLN A 144 -19.04 -25.39 -8.84
C GLN A 144 -18.58 -24.88 -10.23
N GLY A 145 -18.33 -25.80 -11.14
CA GLY A 145 -17.96 -25.50 -12.53
C GLY A 145 -16.47 -25.35 -12.80
N ALA A 146 -16.12 -25.06 -14.06
CA ALA A 146 -14.75 -24.74 -14.44
C ALA A 146 -14.37 -23.33 -13.95
N PRO A 147 -13.11 -23.09 -13.55
CA PRO A 147 -12.69 -21.76 -13.15
C PRO A 147 -12.90 -20.78 -14.32
N GLU A 148 -13.74 -19.78 -14.13
CA GLU A 148 -13.75 -18.63 -15.02
C GLU A 148 -12.45 -17.86 -14.82
N LEU A 149 -11.49 -18.13 -15.70
CA LEU A 149 -10.19 -17.45 -15.73
C LEU A 149 -10.28 -16.03 -16.33
N ALA A 150 -11.48 -15.55 -16.62
CA ALA A 150 -11.68 -14.17 -17.07
C ALA A 150 -11.31 -13.20 -15.94
N LEU A 151 -10.14 -12.61 -16.02
CA LEU A 151 -9.71 -11.55 -15.10
C LEU A 151 -10.34 -10.24 -15.57
N GLY A 152 -11.20 -9.66 -14.72
CA GLY A 152 -11.71 -8.30 -14.90
C GLY A 152 -10.73 -7.23 -14.40
N LEU A 153 -11.14 -5.98 -14.49
CA LEU A 153 -10.34 -4.86 -14.01
C LEU A 153 -9.92 -5.00 -12.53
N PRO A 154 -10.80 -5.41 -11.59
CA PRO A 154 -10.41 -5.55 -10.18
C PRO A 154 -9.28 -6.55 -9.96
N GLU A 155 -9.32 -7.68 -10.66
CA GLU A 155 -8.30 -8.73 -10.56
C GLU A 155 -6.94 -8.25 -11.13
N TRP A 156 -6.95 -7.58 -12.26
CA TRP A 156 -5.74 -6.97 -12.82
C TRP A 156 -5.16 -5.91 -11.89
N LEU A 157 -6.00 -5.11 -11.23
CA LEU A 157 -5.57 -4.15 -10.22
C LEU A 157 -4.97 -4.87 -9.00
N GLY A 158 -5.53 -5.99 -8.56
CA GLY A 158 -4.96 -6.82 -7.50
C GLY A 158 -3.55 -7.31 -7.84
N LEU A 159 -3.36 -7.87 -9.03
CA LEU A 159 -2.06 -8.36 -9.51
C LEU A 159 -1.04 -7.21 -9.65
N ALA A 160 -1.42 -6.12 -10.31
CA ALA A 160 -0.55 -4.96 -10.50
C ALA A 160 -0.19 -4.29 -9.17
N GLY A 161 -1.14 -4.22 -8.23
CA GLY A 161 -0.93 -3.74 -6.87
C GLY A 161 0.07 -4.61 -6.12
N GLY A 162 -0.07 -5.93 -6.17
CA GLY A 162 0.85 -6.89 -5.54
C GLY A 162 2.28 -6.80 -6.09
N PHE A 163 2.44 -6.70 -7.41
CA PHE A 163 3.73 -6.46 -8.04
C PHE A 163 4.35 -5.13 -7.59
N SER A 164 3.57 -4.06 -7.63
CA SER A 164 4.04 -2.72 -7.24
C SER A 164 4.40 -2.65 -5.76
N PHE A 165 3.66 -3.36 -4.89
CA PHE A 165 3.98 -3.46 -3.47
C PHE A 165 5.28 -4.23 -3.23
N ALA A 166 5.52 -5.29 -3.97
CA ALA A 166 6.79 -6.01 -3.93
C ALA A 166 7.96 -5.10 -4.34
N LEU A 167 7.81 -4.33 -5.42
CA LEU A 167 8.80 -3.36 -5.85
C LEU A 167 9.01 -2.26 -4.80
N ASN A 168 7.93 -1.74 -4.20
CA ASN A 168 8.01 -0.77 -3.11
C ASN A 168 8.85 -1.30 -1.95
N ASN A 169 8.62 -2.55 -1.51
CA ASN A 169 9.37 -3.15 -0.40
C ASN A 169 10.84 -3.36 -0.73
N VAL A 170 11.16 -3.82 -1.95
CA VAL A 170 12.54 -3.98 -2.41
C VAL A 170 13.24 -2.62 -2.48
N MET A 171 12.57 -1.58 -2.96
CA MET A 171 13.12 -0.23 -3.00
C MET A 171 13.29 0.38 -1.62
N LEU A 172 12.35 0.19 -0.68
CA LEU A 172 12.51 0.59 0.72
C LEU A 172 13.75 -0.03 1.35
N ARG A 173 14.02 -1.30 1.06
CA ARG A 173 15.20 -2.01 1.52
C ARG A 173 16.48 -1.48 0.87
N ARG A 174 16.45 -1.25 -0.43
CA ARG A 174 17.57 -0.65 -1.19
C ARG A 174 17.96 0.72 -0.67
N GLU A 175 16.96 1.53 -0.33
CA GLU A 175 17.12 2.91 0.15
C GLU A 175 17.13 3.01 1.69
N ALA A 176 17.39 1.91 2.42
CA ALA A 176 17.37 1.89 3.89
C ALA A 176 18.35 2.87 4.54
N GLY A 177 19.43 3.23 3.84
CA GLY A 177 20.41 4.22 4.29
C GLY A 177 19.96 5.68 4.12
N ARG A 178 18.81 5.95 3.48
CA ARG A 178 18.25 7.29 3.30
C ARG A 178 17.42 7.74 4.49
N GLY A 179 17.18 9.04 4.57
CA GLY A 179 16.34 9.61 5.61
C GLY A 179 14.95 8.96 5.66
N GLU A 180 14.49 8.61 6.87
CA GLU A 180 13.19 7.99 7.10
C GLU A 180 12.04 8.87 6.56
N HIS A 181 12.12 10.18 6.81
CA HIS A 181 11.12 11.14 6.35
C HIS A 181 11.09 11.29 4.83
N ALA A 182 12.25 11.16 4.15
CA ALA A 182 12.30 11.21 2.69
C ALA A 182 11.66 9.97 2.07
N ARG A 183 11.89 8.78 2.64
CA ARG A 183 11.23 7.55 2.19
C ARG A 183 9.72 7.60 2.44
N ALA A 184 9.28 8.08 3.61
CA ALA A 184 7.87 8.27 3.90
C ALA A 184 7.23 9.27 2.94
N LEU A 185 7.87 10.43 2.72
CA LEU A 185 7.38 11.42 1.76
C LEU A 185 7.30 10.85 0.34
N ALA A 186 8.29 10.07 -0.11
CA ALA A 186 8.27 9.43 -1.42
C ALA A 186 7.05 8.51 -1.58
N MET A 187 6.73 7.70 -0.56
CA MET A 187 5.57 6.80 -0.59
C MET A 187 4.25 7.57 -0.67
N PHE A 188 4.07 8.61 0.16
CA PHE A 188 2.84 9.41 0.14
C PHE A 188 2.73 10.26 -1.14
N LEU A 189 3.84 10.81 -1.62
CA LEU A 189 3.90 11.54 -2.88
C LEU A 189 3.50 10.64 -4.06
N GLY A 190 3.89 9.35 -4.01
CA GLY A 190 3.47 8.35 -4.98
C GLY A 190 1.95 8.21 -5.04
N GLY A 191 1.29 8.02 -3.90
CA GLY A 191 -0.17 7.93 -3.83
C GLY A 191 -0.86 9.16 -4.41
N LEU A 192 -0.36 10.36 -4.08
CA LEU A 192 -0.85 11.61 -4.66
C LEU A 192 -0.67 11.68 -6.17
N LEU A 193 0.56 11.48 -6.65
CA LEU A 193 0.89 11.73 -8.07
C LEU A 193 0.33 10.65 -8.99
N VAL A 194 0.48 9.37 -8.64
CA VAL A 194 0.06 8.27 -9.52
C VAL A 194 -1.47 8.17 -9.57
N ALA A 195 -2.15 8.19 -8.41
CA ALA A 195 -3.60 8.15 -8.40
C ALA A 195 -4.21 9.40 -9.05
N GLY A 196 -3.63 10.59 -8.78
CA GLY A 196 -4.06 11.85 -9.40
C GLY A 196 -3.86 11.87 -10.91
N ALA A 197 -2.70 11.43 -11.40
CA ALA A 197 -2.45 11.33 -12.83
C ALA A 197 -3.42 10.36 -13.53
N LEU A 198 -3.68 9.19 -12.91
CA LEU A 198 -4.65 8.23 -13.42
C LEU A 198 -6.08 8.80 -13.40
N ALA A 199 -6.47 9.48 -12.31
CA ALA A 199 -7.79 10.10 -12.21
C ALA A 199 -8.00 11.17 -13.29
N LEU A 200 -7.00 12.02 -13.53
CA LEU A 200 -7.05 13.05 -14.56
C LEU A 200 -7.07 12.44 -15.97
N TRP A 201 -6.23 11.44 -16.23
CA TRP A 201 -6.17 10.78 -17.53
C TRP A 201 -7.47 10.05 -17.85
N GLN A 202 -7.99 9.26 -16.92
CA GLN A 202 -9.26 8.55 -17.08
C GLN A 202 -10.45 9.52 -17.10
N GLY A 203 -10.37 10.63 -16.40
CA GLY A 203 -11.37 11.70 -16.44
C GLY A 203 -11.49 12.33 -17.83
N ARG A 204 -10.34 12.58 -18.49
CA ARG A 204 -10.32 13.06 -19.89
C ARG A 204 -10.94 12.07 -20.88
N ASN A 205 -10.86 10.78 -20.58
CA ASN A 205 -11.46 9.71 -21.37
C ASN A 205 -12.92 9.43 -20.99
N GLY A 206 -13.52 10.20 -20.08
CA GLY A 206 -14.90 10.03 -19.63
C GLY A 206 -15.14 8.81 -18.73
N VAL A 207 -14.09 8.14 -18.26
CA VAL A 207 -14.21 6.91 -17.44
C VAL A 207 -14.32 7.25 -15.93
N VAL A 208 -13.56 8.23 -15.45
CA VAL A 208 -13.57 8.66 -14.06
C VAL A 208 -14.26 10.02 -13.95
N PRO A 209 -15.41 10.11 -13.27
CA PRO A 209 -16.07 11.39 -13.06
C PRO A 209 -15.21 12.31 -12.19
N PRO A 210 -15.32 13.64 -12.34
CA PRO A 210 -14.71 14.58 -11.40
C PRO A 210 -15.27 14.37 -10.00
N PRO A 211 -14.55 14.81 -8.94
CA PRO A 211 -15.11 14.80 -7.59
C PRO A 211 -16.43 15.58 -7.57
N PRO A 212 -17.43 15.14 -6.79
CA PRO A 212 -18.66 15.88 -6.63
C PRO A 212 -18.42 17.22 -5.95
N ASP A 213 -19.37 18.13 -6.05
CA ASP A 213 -19.31 19.40 -5.33
C ASP A 213 -19.01 19.21 -3.84
N PRO A 214 -18.23 20.11 -3.21
CA PRO A 214 -17.85 19.97 -1.83
C PRO A 214 -19.06 19.84 -0.90
N ALA A 215 -19.16 18.70 -0.24
CA ALA A 215 -20.18 18.41 0.77
C ALA A 215 -19.51 17.87 2.04
N TRP A 216 -20.02 18.28 3.20
CA TRP A 216 -19.43 17.94 4.49
C TRP A 216 -19.22 16.43 4.67
N GLY A 217 -20.13 15.60 4.18
CA GLY A 217 -20.06 14.15 4.34
C GLY A 217 -18.78 13.56 3.77
N TRP A 218 -18.48 13.80 2.49
CA TRP A 218 -17.31 13.21 1.88
C TRP A 218 -16.01 13.97 2.20
N VAL A 219 -16.08 15.31 2.41
CA VAL A 219 -14.89 16.11 2.78
C VAL A 219 -14.38 15.69 4.15
N LEU A 220 -15.24 15.60 5.16
CA LEU A 220 -14.87 15.14 6.50
C LEU A 220 -14.44 13.66 6.49
N GLY A 221 -15.13 12.81 5.72
CA GLY A 221 -14.75 11.41 5.56
C GLY A 221 -13.34 11.27 4.97
N THR A 222 -13.01 12.03 3.94
CA THR A 222 -11.66 12.07 3.34
C THR A 222 -10.61 12.58 4.32
N ALA A 223 -10.91 13.65 5.06
CA ALA A 223 -10.01 14.19 6.08
C ALA A 223 -9.77 13.17 7.20
N ALA A 224 -10.83 12.55 7.72
CA ALA A 224 -10.72 11.52 8.75
C ALA A 224 -9.86 10.32 8.26
N LEU A 225 -10.07 9.88 7.02
CA LEU A 225 -9.28 8.82 6.41
C LEU A 225 -7.81 9.22 6.25
N ALA A 226 -7.52 10.46 5.88
CA ALA A 226 -6.15 10.98 5.79
C ALA A 226 -5.44 10.95 7.15
N PHE A 227 -6.09 11.42 8.21
CA PHE A 227 -5.54 11.34 9.57
C PHE A 227 -5.32 9.90 10.03
N TRP A 228 -6.25 9.00 9.68
CA TRP A 228 -6.14 7.58 9.99
C TRP A 228 -4.91 6.97 9.30
N PHE A 229 -4.71 7.21 8.01
CA PHE A 229 -3.55 6.70 7.26
C PHE A 229 -2.21 7.29 7.74
N ILE A 230 -2.18 8.59 8.09
CA ILE A 230 -0.98 9.21 8.70
C ILE A 230 -0.66 8.53 10.02
N GLY A 231 -1.65 8.38 10.92
CA GLY A 231 -1.49 7.72 12.20
C GLY A 231 -1.03 6.26 12.05
N SER A 232 -1.61 5.53 11.11
CA SER A 232 -1.23 4.15 10.78
C SER A 232 0.21 4.05 10.27
N ASN A 233 0.65 4.96 9.40
CA ASN A 233 2.02 5.00 8.92
C ASN A 233 3.03 5.33 10.03
N LEU A 234 2.71 6.30 10.90
CA LEU A 234 3.54 6.62 12.07
C LEU A 234 3.64 5.42 13.03
N ALA A 235 2.54 4.71 13.23
CA ALA A 235 2.51 3.49 14.03
C ALA A 235 3.38 2.39 13.43
N LEU A 236 3.31 2.17 12.09
CA LEU A 236 4.20 1.25 11.39
C LEU A 236 5.67 1.59 11.61
N GLN A 237 6.04 2.85 11.41
CA GLN A 237 7.43 3.30 11.59
C GLN A 237 7.89 3.13 13.03
N TYR A 238 7.04 3.46 14.01
CA TYR A 238 7.33 3.27 15.43
C TYR A 238 7.58 1.80 15.77
N GLY A 239 6.73 0.91 15.29
CA GLY A 239 6.82 -0.54 15.53
C GLY A 239 8.04 -1.15 14.84
N ALA A 240 8.21 -0.90 13.56
CA ALA A 240 9.30 -1.44 12.75
C ALA A 240 10.71 -0.99 13.21
N ALA A 241 10.81 0.20 13.82
CA ALA A 241 12.08 0.69 14.38
C ALA A 241 12.48 0.01 15.69
N ARG A 242 11.56 -0.69 16.37
CA ARG A 242 11.75 -1.26 17.72
C ARG A 242 11.68 -2.77 17.79
N LEU A 243 11.23 -3.42 16.72
CA LEU A 243 11.13 -4.87 16.62
C LEU A 243 12.10 -5.38 15.56
N ASP A 244 12.55 -6.62 15.72
CA ASP A 244 13.31 -7.27 14.66
C ASP A 244 12.45 -7.55 13.42
N ALA A 245 13.11 -7.72 12.28
CA ALA A 245 12.42 -7.89 11.01
C ALA A 245 11.50 -9.13 10.97
N HIS A 246 11.88 -10.19 11.71
CA HIS A 246 11.08 -11.41 11.75
C HIS A 246 9.78 -11.18 12.54
N THR A 247 9.88 -10.60 13.74
CA THR A 247 8.71 -10.26 14.58
C THR A 247 7.80 -9.27 13.86
N THR A 248 8.38 -8.23 13.22
CA THR A 248 7.62 -7.26 12.42
C THR A 248 6.83 -7.96 11.30
N ALA A 249 7.48 -8.86 10.54
CA ALA A 249 6.82 -9.59 9.45
C ALA A 249 5.67 -10.49 9.96
N VAL A 250 5.87 -11.20 11.08
CA VAL A 250 4.83 -12.07 11.65
C VAL A 250 3.62 -11.25 12.10
N VAL A 251 3.85 -10.13 12.83
CA VAL A 251 2.77 -9.28 13.34
C VAL A 251 1.99 -8.61 12.21
N MET A 252 2.63 -8.28 11.08
CA MET A 252 1.97 -7.65 9.94
C MET A 252 1.10 -8.61 9.11
N ILE A 253 1.23 -9.92 9.31
CA ILE A 253 0.47 -10.97 8.58
C ILE A 253 -0.67 -11.53 9.46
N SER A 254 -0.61 -11.33 10.78
CA SER A 254 -1.63 -11.83 11.72
C SER A 254 -2.82 -10.89 11.82
#